data_783e8a1631a767780daf8016e35b922a
#
_entry.id   783e8a1631a767780daf8016e35b922a
#
_cell.length_a   1.000
_cell.length_b   1.000
_cell.length_c   1.000
_cell.angle_alpha   90.00
_cell.angle_beta   90.00
_cell.angle_gamma   90.00
#
_symmetry.space_group_name_H-M   'P 1'
#
loop_
_entity.id
_entity.type
_entity.pdbx_description
1 polymer ?
#
loop_
_entity_poly.entity_id
_entity_poly.type
_entity_poly.pdbx_seq_one_letter_code
_entity_poly.pdbx_strand_id
1 'polypeptide(L)'
;LETLSALDGVTHFVHLGDIFEASAASVHPDEHDHTLLDEYRHASAFLASIRSVLPKRTHFHAIMGNHDDNLRSQDPRRIPKALRDVTDFMRTEPFSHEAKFWHWTPYRKDKRGCLEIGPVVLTHGFDVGQNSDELEALQFMNMTGGAAHRLFIRGHTHRPVPPTQCHRTRSIPLPWWYMNAGTCGPLSPSWMARRDTSQWGAAIAVVDMVRDPSHRNRGRQWEARLIQMDE
;
A
#
# COMPACT_ATOMS: atom_id res chain seq x y z
N LEU A 1 10.19 -1.15 -13.08
CA LEU A 1 11.50 -1.13 -12.41
C LEU A 1 12.36 0.06 -12.86
N GLU A 2 12.34 0.41 -14.14
CA GLU A 2 13.07 1.57 -14.67
C GLU A 2 12.76 2.85 -13.90
N THR A 3 11.49 3.13 -13.65
CA THR A 3 11.06 4.29 -12.85
C THR A 3 11.70 4.31 -11.46
N LEU A 4 11.79 3.16 -10.79
CA LEU A 4 12.41 3.05 -9.46
C LEU A 4 13.92 3.25 -9.52
N SER A 5 14.59 2.69 -10.53
CA SER A 5 16.04 2.83 -10.71
C SER A 5 16.47 4.27 -11.02
N ALA A 6 15.56 5.09 -11.55
CA ALA A 6 15.80 6.50 -11.83
C ALA A 6 15.62 7.42 -10.61
N LEU A 7 15.16 6.90 -9.47
CA LEU A 7 14.97 7.67 -8.24
C LEU A 7 16.25 7.68 -7.42
N ASP A 8 16.82 8.86 -7.25
CA ASP A 8 18.00 9.05 -6.40
C ASP A 8 17.64 9.18 -4.92
N GLY A 9 18.55 8.71 -4.07
CA GLY A 9 18.49 8.98 -2.63
C GLY A 9 17.33 8.32 -1.88
N VAL A 10 16.71 7.27 -2.43
CA VAL A 10 15.61 6.54 -1.78
C VAL A 10 16.09 5.95 -0.46
N THR A 11 15.47 6.39 0.62
CA THR A 11 15.76 5.92 1.99
C THR A 11 14.73 4.93 2.50
N HIS A 12 13.49 5.02 2.05
CA HIS A 12 12.40 4.14 2.40
C HIS A 12 11.62 3.76 1.14
N PHE A 13 11.32 2.47 1.01
CA PHE A 13 10.36 1.96 0.03
C PHE A 13 9.23 1.28 0.79
N VAL A 14 7.99 1.58 0.42
CA VAL A 14 6.80 1.03 1.07
C VAL A 14 5.88 0.41 0.03
N HIS A 15 5.67 -0.91 0.11
CA HIS A 15 4.59 -1.57 -0.60
C HIS A 15 3.29 -1.43 0.18
N LEU A 16 2.22 -0.94 -0.45
CA LEU A 16 0.98 -0.59 0.23
C LEU A 16 -0.03 -1.74 0.37
N GLY A 17 0.38 -2.98 0.15
CA GLY A 17 -0.44 -4.17 0.35
C GLY A 17 -1.00 -4.78 -0.93
N ASP A 18 -1.77 -5.87 -0.76
CA ASP A 18 -2.28 -6.72 -1.83
C ASP A 18 -1.15 -7.19 -2.77
N ILE A 19 -0.11 -7.78 -2.15
CA ILE A 19 1.03 -8.38 -2.86
C ILE A 19 0.58 -9.64 -3.60
N PHE A 20 -0.43 -10.32 -3.06
CA PHE A 20 -1.04 -11.51 -3.63
C PHE A 20 -2.44 -11.19 -4.14
N GLU A 21 -2.84 -11.81 -5.23
CA GLU A 21 -4.25 -11.86 -5.64
C GLU A 21 -5.06 -12.69 -4.64
N ALA A 22 -4.43 -13.72 -4.11
CA ALA A 22 -5.03 -14.65 -3.15
C ALA A 22 -6.34 -15.30 -3.65
N SER A 23 -6.45 -15.53 -4.96
CA SER A 23 -7.65 -16.05 -5.60
C SER A 23 -8.08 -17.39 -5.01
N ALA A 24 -7.12 -18.25 -4.63
CA ALA A 24 -7.36 -19.53 -3.97
C ALA A 24 -8.04 -19.42 -2.59
N ALA A 25 -7.97 -18.25 -1.95
CA ALA A 25 -8.61 -17.95 -0.67
C ALA A 25 -9.69 -16.85 -0.79
N SER A 26 -9.99 -16.42 -2.00
CA SER A 26 -10.98 -15.39 -2.30
C SER A 26 -12.40 -15.97 -2.34
N VAL A 27 -13.39 -15.14 -1.99
CA VAL A 27 -14.82 -15.43 -2.27
C VAL A 27 -15.16 -15.26 -3.76
N HIS A 28 -14.25 -14.69 -4.53
CA HIS A 28 -14.35 -14.51 -5.99
C HIS A 28 -13.13 -15.18 -6.63
N PRO A 29 -13.11 -16.54 -6.70
CA PRO A 29 -12.00 -17.24 -7.35
C PRO A 29 -11.94 -16.80 -8.82
N ASP A 30 -10.76 -16.45 -9.25
CA ASP A 30 -10.49 -16.15 -10.65
C ASP A 30 -10.34 -17.46 -11.44
N GLU A 31 -10.66 -17.44 -12.74
CA GLU A 31 -10.53 -18.60 -13.64
C GLU A 31 -9.08 -18.90 -14.04
N HIS A 32 -8.11 -18.25 -13.42
CA HIS A 32 -6.69 -18.44 -13.73
C HIS A 32 -6.14 -19.74 -13.11
N ASP A 33 -5.41 -20.50 -13.94
CA ASP A 33 -4.74 -21.76 -13.56
C ASP A 33 -3.51 -21.57 -12.63
N HIS A 34 -3.35 -20.37 -12.04
CA HIS A 34 -2.23 -20.10 -11.13
C HIS A 34 -2.47 -20.67 -9.75
N THR A 35 -1.49 -21.45 -9.29
CA THR A 35 -1.52 -21.96 -7.91
C THR A 35 -1.05 -20.90 -6.94
N LEU A 36 -1.43 -21.01 -5.67
CA LEU A 36 -0.93 -20.14 -4.59
C LEU A 36 0.61 -20.14 -4.52
N LEU A 37 1.24 -21.28 -4.85
CA LEU A 37 2.70 -21.37 -4.88
C LEU A 37 3.30 -20.54 -6.03
N ASP A 38 2.61 -20.43 -7.16
CA ASP A 38 3.03 -19.58 -8.26
C ASP A 38 2.92 -18.09 -7.88
N GLU A 39 1.84 -17.70 -7.18
CA GLU A 39 1.72 -16.36 -6.62
C GLU A 39 2.88 -16.05 -5.67
N TYR A 40 3.28 -16.99 -4.80
CA TYR A 40 4.42 -16.81 -3.89
C TYR A 40 5.75 -16.66 -4.63
N ARG A 41 5.96 -17.41 -5.71
CA ARG A 41 7.17 -17.28 -6.55
C ARG A 41 7.21 -15.93 -7.25
N HIS A 42 6.11 -15.50 -7.85
CA HIS A 42 6.03 -14.22 -8.55
C HIS A 42 6.20 -13.04 -7.59
N ALA A 43 5.51 -13.04 -6.45
CA ALA A 43 5.64 -12.01 -5.44
C ALA A 43 7.06 -11.94 -4.85
N SER A 44 7.69 -13.09 -4.59
CA SER A 44 9.08 -13.15 -4.14
C SER A 44 10.04 -12.54 -5.16
N ALA A 45 9.90 -12.91 -6.44
CA ALA A 45 10.72 -12.37 -7.52
C ALA A 45 10.50 -10.85 -7.71
N PHE A 46 9.26 -10.39 -7.62
CA PHE A 46 8.90 -8.98 -7.72
C PHE A 46 9.56 -8.15 -6.60
N LEU A 47 9.39 -8.55 -5.34
CA LEU A 47 9.98 -7.85 -4.20
C LEU A 47 11.51 -7.87 -4.23
N ALA A 48 12.11 -8.99 -4.62
CA ALA A 48 13.56 -9.10 -4.80
C ALA A 48 14.07 -8.16 -5.92
N SER A 49 13.32 -8.03 -7.00
CA SER A 49 13.64 -7.12 -8.10
C SER A 49 13.63 -5.66 -7.65
N ILE A 50 12.65 -5.26 -6.84
CA ILE A 50 12.62 -3.91 -6.25
C ILE A 50 13.87 -3.67 -5.40
N ARG A 51 14.22 -4.63 -4.53
CA ARG A 51 15.42 -4.50 -3.69
C ARG A 51 16.72 -4.42 -4.50
N SER A 52 16.75 -5.05 -5.67
CA SER A 52 17.95 -5.08 -6.52
C SER A 52 18.25 -3.74 -7.20
N VAL A 53 17.21 -2.94 -7.49
CA VAL A 53 17.34 -1.66 -8.21
C VAL A 53 17.43 -0.45 -7.29
N LEU A 54 17.07 -0.58 -6.02
CA LEU A 54 17.13 0.50 -5.04
C LEU A 54 18.46 0.49 -4.25
N PRO A 55 18.88 1.64 -3.68
CA PRO A 55 20.10 1.72 -2.89
C PRO A 55 20.15 0.69 -1.74
N LYS A 56 21.29 0.07 -1.49
CA LYS A 56 21.48 -0.96 -0.45
C LYS A 56 21.07 -0.51 0.97
N ARG A 57 21.06 0.80 1.24
CA ARG A 57 20.66 1.39 2.52
C ARG A 57 19.17 1.71 2.62
N THR A 58 18.37 1.37 1.62
CA THR A 58 16.92 1.58 1.62
C THR A 58 16.28 0.68 2.68
N HIS A 59 15.41 1.24 3.50
CA HIS A 59 14.53 0.51 4.41
C HIS A 59 13.29 0.03 3.65
N PHE A 60 13.08 -1.27 3.60
CA PHE A 60 11.96 -1.89 2.90
C PHE A 60 10.83 -2.18 3.86
N HIS A 61 9.63 -1.68 3.55
CA HIS A 61 8.41 -1.87 4.32
C HIS A 61 7.31 -2.45 3.44
N ALA A 62 6.51 -3.35 4.01
CA ALA A 62 5.31 -3.85 3.37
C ALA A 62 4.14 -3.73 4.36
N ILE A 63 3.07 -3.10 3.92
CA ILE A 63 1.81 -3.07 4.63
C ILE A 63 0.97 -4.21 4.05
N MET A 64 0.36 -5.03 4.89
CA MET A 64 -0.54 -6.08 4.40
C MET A 64 -1.83 -5.45 3.90
N GLY A 65 -2.33 -5.92 2.76
CA GLY A 65 -3.66 -5.62 2.27
C GLY A 65 -4.70 -6.65 2.71
N ASN A 66 -5.93 -6.49 2.25
CA ASN A 66 -7.00 -7.43 2.59
C ASN A 66 -6.82 -8.80 1.93
N HIS A 67 -6.22 -8.88 0.77
CA HIS A 67 -5.89 -10.15 0.10
C HIS A 67 -4.80 -10.89 0.88
N ASP A 68 -3.74 -10.19 1.30
CA ASP A 68 -2.66 -10.76 2.12
C ASP A 68 -3.20 -11.28 3.46
N ASP A 69 -4.09 -10.52 4.11
CA ASP A 69 -4.69 -10.89 5.40
C ASP A 69 -5.63 -12.10 5.25
N ASN A 70 -6.32 -12.25 4.13
CA ASN A 70 -7.14 -13.41 3.83
C ASN A 70 -6.33 -14.71 3.86
N LEU A 71 -5.09 -14.72 3.35
CA LEU A 71 -4.19 -15.88 3.36
C LEU A 71 -3.74 -16.28 4.76
N ARG A 72 -3.83 -15.39 5.74
CA ARG A 72 -3.48 -15.61 7.15
C ARG A 72 -4.70 -15.71 8.07
N SER A 73 -5.90 -15.78 7.50
CA SER A 73 -7.15 -15.82 8.26
C SER A 73 -7.20 -17.00 9.23
N GLN A 74 -7.60 -16.73 10.45
CA GLN A 74 -7.88 -17.75 11.45
C GLN A 74 -9.36 -18.23 11.41
N ASP A 75 -10.20 -17.62 10.57
CA ASP A 75 -11.58 -18.05 10.38
C ASP A 75 -11.60 -19.38 9.60
N PRO A 76 -12.09 -20.49 10.20
CA PRO A 76 -12.13 -21.80 9.54
C PRO A 76 -13.08 -21.85 8.33
N ARG A 77 -13.97 -20.87 8.18
CA ARG A 77 -14.84 -20.75 7.01
C ARG A 77 -14.08 -20.21 5.80
N ARG A 78 -13.00 -19.45 6.03
CA ARG A 78 -12.12 -18.95 4.96
C ARG A 78 -10.99 -19.92 4.68
N ILE A 79 -10.23 -20.29 5.73
CA ILE A 79 -9.09 -21.19 5.61
C ILE A 79 -9.26 -22.34 6.60
N PRO A 80 -9.50 -23.57 6.10
CA PRO A 80 -9.50 -24.77 6.94
C PRO A 80 -8.19 -24.89 7.73
N LYS A 81 -8.29 -25.32 8.98
CA LYS A 81 -7.12 -25.42 9.89
C LYS A 81 -5.95 -26.21 9.28
N ALA A 82 -6.25 -27.25 8.52
CA ALA A 82 -5.24 -28.09 7.86
C ALA A 82 -4.44 -27.38 6.78
N LEU A 83 -4.93 -26.27 6.23
CA LEU A 83 -4.26 -25.51 5.15
C LEU A 83 -3.51 -24.27 5.65
N ARG A 84 -3.66 -23.88 6.92
CA ARG A 84 -3.09 -22.62 7.45
C ARG A 84 -1.59 -22.53 7.36
N ASP A 85 -0.89 -23.65 7.53
CA ASP A 85 0.57 -23.68 7.42
C ASP A 85 1.05 -23.47 5.98
N VAL A 86 0.23 -23.85 4.98
CA VAL A 86 0.54 -23.66 3.56
C VAL A 86 0.15 -22.25 3.08
N THR A 87 -0.93 -21.69 3.62
CA THR A 87 -1.42 -20.36 3.23
C THR A 87 -0.71 -19.22 3.96
N ASP A 88 -0.01 -19.49 5.08
CA ASP A 88 0.80 -18.45 5.74
C ASP A 88 2.08 -18.18 4.95
N PHE A 89 2.00 -17.24 4.02
CA PHE A 89 3.13 -16.85 3.15
C PHE A 89 4.38 -16.43 3.93
N MET A 90 4.24 -15.97 5.18
CA MET A 90 5.38 -15.63 6.03
C MET A 90 6.20 -16.85 6.45
N ARG A 91 5.67 -18.06 6.26
CA ARG A 91 6.30 -19.34 6.60
C ARG A 91 6.54 -20.23 5.39
N THR A 92 5.92 -19.93 4.25
CA THR A 92 5.93 -20.79 3.06
C THR A 92 7.00 -20.32 2.06
N GLU A 93 7.91 -21.22 1.70
CA GLU A 93 8.91 -20.95 0.67
C GLU A 93 8.26 -20.90 -0.74
N PRO A 94 8.77 -20.07 -1.66
CA PRO A 94 10.00 -19.27 -1.52
C PRO A 94 9.77 -17.89 -0.87
N PHE A 95 8.53 -17.48 -0.65
CA PHE A 95 8.23 -16.12 -0.20
C PHE A 95 8.76 -15.81 1.20
N SER A 96 8.73 -16.78 2.12
CA SER A 96 9.23 -16.59 3.48
C SER A 96 10.71 -16.17 3.54
N HIS A 97 11.51 -16.55 2.53
CA HIS A 97 12.90 -16.09 2.41
C HIS A 97 12.97 -14.61 2.10
N GLU A 98 12.20 -14.14 1.11
CA GLU A 98 12.16 -12.73 0.72
C GLU A 98 11.51 -11.86 1.81
N ALA A 99 10.47 -12.34 2.46
CA ALA A 99 9.75 -11.63 3.51
C ALA A 99 10.64 -11.14 4.67
N LYS A 100 11.77 -11.81 4.93
CA LYS A 100 12.73 -11.44 6.00
C LYS A 100 13.44 -10.11 5.76
N PHE A 101 13.47 -9.63 4.53
CA PHE A 101 14.10 -8.35 4.17
C PHE A 101 13.16 -7.15 4.35
N TRP A 102 11.88 -7.40 4.70
CA TRP A 102 10.82 -6.41 4.76
C TRP A 102 10.28 -6.26 6.17
N HIS A 103 10.02 -5.02 6.57
CA HIS A 103 9.30 -4.71 7.81
C HIS A 103 7.80 -4.72 7.53
N TRP A 104 7.07 -5.64 8.15
CA TRP A 104 5.66 -5.89 7.87
C TRP A 104 4.74 -5.15 8.84
N THR A 105 3.77 -4.41 8.31
CA THR A 105 2.67 -3.78 9.04
C THR A 105 1.40 -4.58 8.79
N PRO A 106 0.65 -5.02 9.83
CA PRO A 106 -0.52 -5.86 9.65
C PRO A 106 -1.71 -5.08 9.05
N TYR A 107 -2.64 -5.78 8.40
CA TYR A 107 -3.90 -5.20 7.93
C TYR A 107 -4.86 -4.99 9.11
N ARG A 108 -4.94 -3.77 9.62
CA ARG A 108 -5.76 -3.44 10.80
C ARG A 108 -6.30 -2.03 10.72
N LYS A 109 -7.60 -1.88 11.02
CA LYS A 109 -8.27 -0.56 11.06
C LYS A 109 -8.03 0.16 12.39
N ASP A 110 -6.80 0.08 12.91
CA ASP A 110 -6.35 0.78 14.11
C ASP A 110 -4.89 1.27 13.91
N LYS A 111 -4.34 1.96 14.91
CA LYS A 111 -2.97 2.51 14.86
C LYS A 111 -1.89 1.47 14.47
N ARG A 112 -2.10 0.19 14.76
CA ARG A 112 -1.13 -0.87 14.43
C ARG A 112 -1.12 -1.22 12.95
N GLY A 113 -2.17 -0.85 12.20
CA GLY A 113 -2.23 -1.00 10.74
C GLY A 113 -1.65 0.19 9.98
N CYS A 114 -1.03 1.13 10.67
CA CYS A 114 -0.38 2.29 10.08
C CYS A 114 1.14 2.19 10.22
N LEU A 115 1.84 2.56 9.16
CA LEU A 115 3.27 2.86 9.18
C LEU A 115 3.44 4.38 9.22
N GLU A 116 4.22 4.87 10.18
CA GLU A 116 4.55 6.29 10.28
C GLU A 116 6.02 6.52 9.92
N ILE A 117 6.28 7.39 8.93
CA ILE A 117 7.63 7.81 8.54
C ILE A 117 7.66 9.33 8.60
N GLY A 118 8.18 9.90 9.70
CA GLY A 118 8.11 11.33 9.96
C GLY A 118 6.67 11.86 9.93
N PRO A 119 6.34 12.85 9.08
CA PRO A 119 4.98 13.39 8.96
C PRO A 119 4.05 12.54 8.08
N VAL A 120 4.53 11.46 7.48
CA VAL A 120 3.77 10.61 6.57
C VAL A 120 3.16 9.43 7.30
N VAL A 121 1.87 9.21 7.11
CA VAL A 121 1.10 8.07 7.62
C VAL A 121 0.68 7.22 6.44
N LEU A 122 1.04 5.93 6.45
CA LEU A 122 0.74 5.02 5.35
C LEU A 122 -0.12 3.85 5.84
N THR A 123 -1.06 3.43 5.03
CA THR A 123 -1.87 2.22 5.25
C THR A 123 -2.28 1.61 3.90
N HIS A 124 -2.78 0.37 3.91
CA HIS A 124 -3.37 -0.20 2.70
C HIS A 124 -4.65 0.53 2.30
N GLY A 125 -5.53 0.78 3.25
CA GLY A 125 -6.89 1.25 3.04
C GLY A 125 -7.93 0.15 3.32
N PHE A 126 -9.19 0.56 3.58
CA PHE A 126 -10.26 -0.35 3.99
C PHE A 126 -11.57 -0.07 3.26
N ASP A 127 -11.85 1.19 2.97
CA ASP A 127 -13.12 1.62 2.40
C ASP A 127 -12.95 1.91 0.90
N VAL A 128 -13.96 1.57 0.10
CA VAL A 128 -13.93 1.69 -1.39
C VAL A 128 -14.82 2.82 -1.92
N GLY A 129 -15.52 3.54 -1.05
CA GLY A 129 -16.44 4.61 -1.43
C GLY A 129 -15.74 5.78 -2.15
N GLN A 130 -16.52 6.65 -2.77
CA GLN A 130 -16.03 7.79 -3.56
C GLN A 130 -15.12 8.74 -2.76
N ASN A 131 -15.42 8.96 -1.47
CA ASN A 131 -14.67 9.85 -0.58
C ASN A 131 -13.81 9.07 0.43
N SER A 132 -13.57 7.80 0.21
CA SER A 132 -12.87 6.93 1.16
C SER A 132 -11.46 7.42 1.50
N ASP A 133 -10.74 8.00 0.54
CA ASP A 133 -9.37 8.48 0.75
C ASP A 133 -9.32 9.59 1.80
N GLU A 134 -10.21 10.59 1.70
CA GLU A 134 -10.29 11.69 2.68
C GLU A 134 -10.81 11.22 4.03
N LEU A 135 -11.88 10.41 4.04
CA LEU A 135 -12.52 9.93 5.28
C LEU A 135 -11.54 9.07 6.10
N GLU A 136 -10.80 8.20 5.45
CA GLU A 136 -9.77 7.41 6.14
C GLU A 136 -8.60 8.28 6.59
N ALA A 137 -8.16 9.25 5.79
CA ALA A 137 -7.15 10.21 6.23
C ALA A 137 -7.55 10.89 7.54
N LEU A 138 -8.79 11.37 7.64
CA LEU A 138 -9.31 11.99 8.85
C LEU A 138 -9.35 11.02 10.03
N GLN A 139 -9.77 9.78 9.81
CA GLN A 139 -9.82 8.74 10.83
C GLN A 139 -8.44 8.37 11.36
N PHE A 140 -7.51 8.04 10.47
CA PHE A 140 -6.19 7.56 10.85
C PHE A 140 -5.31 8.66 11.44
N MET A 141 -5.38 9.90 10.91
CA MET A 141 -4.64 11.00 11.48
C MET A 141 -5.10 11.40 12.87
N ASN A 142 -6.38 11.25 13.17
CA ASN A 142 -6.89 11.40 14.55
C ASN A 142 -6.29 10.34 15.48
N MET A 143 -6.19 9.09 15.03
CA MET A 143 -5.61 8.00 15.83
C MET A 143 -4.10 8.15 16.05
N THR A 144 -3.38 8.75 15.11
CA THR A 144 -1.92 8.92 15.16
C THR A 144 -1.47 10.25 15.76
N GLY A 145 -2.38 11.04 16.32
CA GLY A 145 -2.05 12.24 17.10
C GLY A 145 -2.10 13.57 16.36
N GLY A 146 -2.67 13.60 15.17
CA GLY A 146 -3.24 14.78 14.51
C GLY A 146 -2.38 16.04 14.35
N ALA A 147 -1.06 15.94 14.26
CA ALA A 147 -0.21 17.11 14.01
C ALA A 147 -0.53 17.76 12.65
N ALA A 148 -0.42 19.08 12.56
CA ALA A 148 -0.63 19.79 11.29
C ALA A 148 0.39 19.37 10.22
N HIS A 149 0.04 19.59 8.96
CA HIS A 149 0.89 19.34 7.78
C HIS A 149 1.30 17.88 7.57
N ARG A 150 0.53 16.91 8.08
CA ARG A 150 0.75 15.48 7.82
C ARG A 150 0.18 15.08 6.46
N LEU A 151 0.79 14.06 5.88
CA LEU A 151 0.36 13.41 4.65
C LEU A 151 -0.09 11.97 4.94
N PHE A 152 -1.30 11.64 4.55
CA PHE A 152 -1.82 10.28 4.57
C PHE A 152 -1.72 9.67 3.17
N ILE A 153 -1.16 8.47 3.08
CA ILE A 153 -1.04 7.73 1.82
C ILE A 153 -1.69 6.37 1.95
N ARG A 154 -2.49 6.00 0.95
CA ARG A 154 -3.11 4.68 0.87
C ARG A 154 -3.09 4.11 -0.56
N GLY A 155 -3.46 2.84 -0.70
CA GLY A 155 -3.76 2.13 -1.94
C GLY A 155 -5.21 1.67 -1.98
N HIS A 156 -5.46 0.37 -2.17
CA HIS A 156 -6.72 -0.38 -2.11
C HIS A 156 -7.75 -0.06 -3.19
N THR A 157 -8.05 1.20 -3.45
CA THR A 157 -9.09 1.56 -4.44
C THR A 157 -8.59 1.60 -5.87
N HIS A 158 -7.28 1.43 -6.08
CA HIS A 158 -6.60 1.47 -7.38
C HIS A 158 -6.77 2.80 -8.14
N ARG A 159 -7.31 3.83 -7.51
CA ARG A 159 -7.55 5.16 -8.10
C ARG A 159 -6.45 6.12 -7.67
N PRO A 160 -5.52 6.50 -8.57
CA PRO A 160 -4.46 7.46 -8.21
C PRO A 160 -5.09 8.82 -7.88
N VAL A 161 -4.78 9.33 -6.69
CA VAL A 161 -5.19 10.67 -6.25
C VAL A 161 -3.94 11.45 -5.87
N PRO A 162 -3.65 12.56 -6.54
CA PRO A 162 -2.49 13.40 -6.20
C PRO A 162 -2.63 13.99 -4.79
N PRO A 163 -1.55 14.53 -4.20
CA PRO A 163 -1.62 15.17 -2.89
C PRO A 163 -2.72 16.21 -2.81
N THR A 164 -3.77 15.91 -2.06
CA THR A 164 -4.98 16.72 -1.93
C THR A 164 -5.18 17.14 -0.48
N GLN A 165 -5.50 18.40 -0.24
CA GLN A 165 -5.76 18.90 1.10
C GLN A 165 -7.14 18.45 1.56
N CYS A 166 -7.22 17.89 2.78
CA CYS A 166 -8.49 17.54 3.40
C CYS A 166 -9.37 18.76 3.58
N HIS A 167 -10.67 18.60 3.41
CA HIS A 167 -11.63 19.67 3.65
C HIS A 167 -11.69 20.08 5.13
N ARG A 168 -11.78 21.37 5.35
CA ARG A 168 -11.81 21.92 6.72
C ARG A 168 -13.09 21.52 7.43
N THR A 169 -12.96 20.84 8.58
CA THR A 169 -14.04 20.74 9.56
C THR A 169 -13.66 21.49 10.82
N ARG A 170 -14.66 21.89 11.65
CA ARG A 170 -14.40 22.64 12.89
C ARG A 170 -13.52 21.93 13.91
N SER A 171 -13.36 20.61 13.79
CA SER A 171 -12.67 19.76 14.76
C SER A 171 -11.26 19.33 14.32
N ILE A 172 -10.77 19.74 13.15
CA ILE A 172 -9.52 19.26 12.61
C ILE A 172 -8.45 20.35 12.65
N PRO A 173 -7.33 20.15 13.36
CA PRO A 173 -6.15 21.02 13.27
C PRO A 173 -5.53 20.87 11.89
N LEU A 174 -5.62 21.88 11.07
CA LEU A 174 -5.24 21.88 9.66
C LEU A 174 -3.91 22.54 9.41
N PRO A 175 -3.40 22.29 8.20
CA PRO A 175 -3.87 21.46 7.08
C PRO A 175 -3.37 20.01 7.15
N TRP A 176 -4.25 19.05 6.84
CA TRP A 176 -3.89 17.66 6.54
C TRP A 176 -4.05 17.39 5.05
N TRP A 177 -3.35 16.37 4.58
CA TRP A 177 -3.31 16.00 3.19
C TRP A 177 -3.51 14.51 3.03
N TYR A 178 -4.08 14.09 1.91
CA TYR A 178 -4.16 12.69 1.54
C TYR A 178 -3.75 12.50 0.09
N MET A 179 -3.32 11.29 -0.24
CA MET A 179 -3.11 10.82 -1.60
C MET A 179 -3.36 9.31 -1.68
N ASN A 180 -3.65 8.84 -2.90
CA ASN A 180 -3.74 7.42 -3.20
C ASN A 180 -2.72 7.09 -4.28
N ALA A 181 -1.93 6.03 -4.05
CA ALA A 181 -0.87 5.64 -4.96
C ALA A 181 -1.38 4.88 -6.21
N GLY A 182 -2.68 4.59 -6.31
CA GLY A 182 -3.19 3.75 -7.39
C GLY A 182 -2.82 2.28 -7.20
N THR A 183 -2.48 1.60 -8.29
CA THR A 183 -2.07 0.19 -8.28
C THR A 183 -0.80 -0.03 -9.09
N CYS A 184 -0.12 -1.15 -8.83
CA CYS A 184 0.94 -1.69 -9.69
C CYS A 184 0.47 -2.98 -10.40
N GLY A 185 -0.77 -3.39 -10.18
CA GLY A 185 -1.41 -4.54 -10.81
C GLY A 185 -2.17 -4.17 -12.09
N PRO A 186 -2.79 -5.16 -12.74
CA PRO A 186 -3.58 -4.95 -13.95
C PRO A 186 -4.70 -3.93 -13.76
N LEU A 187 -4.91 -3.04 -14.73
CA LEU A 187 -5.96 -2.03 -14.69
C LEU A 187 -7.35 -2.60 -15.08
N SER A 188 -7.38 -3.74 -15.76
CA SER A 188 -8.60 -4.39 -16.20
C SER A 188 -8.54 -5.90 -15.94
N PRO A 189 -8.48 -6.34 -14.67
CA PRO A 189 -8.44 -7.77 -14.36
C PRO A 189 -9.78 -8.43 -14.72
N SER A 190 -9.75 -9.72 -15.07
CA SER A 190 -10.92 -10.48 -15.57
C SER A 190 -12.10 -10.47 -14.60
N TRP A 191 -11.86 -10.53 -13.30
CA TRP A 191 -12.90 -10.47 -12.27
C TRP A 191 -13.60 -9.10 -12.15
N MET A 192 -13.02 -8.05 -12.76
CA MET A 192 -13.64 -6.72 -12.88
C MET A 192 -14.38 -6.48 -14.19
N ALA A 193 -14.46 -7.44 -15.09
CA ALA A 193 -15.03 -7.29 -16.45
C ALA A 193 -16.45 -6.67 -16.49
N ARG A 194 -17.20 -6.69 -15.39
CA ARG A 194 -18.54 -6.12 -15.26
C ARG A 194 -18.59 -4.84 -14.41
N ARG A 195 -17.43 -4.29 -14.01
CA ARG A 195 -17.33 -3.09 -13.17
C ARG A 195 -16.57 -2.00 -13.89
N ASP A 196 -16.87 -0.76 -13.55
CA ASP A 196 -16.14 0.40 -14.08
C ASP A 196 -14.77 0.52 -13.40
N THR A 197 -13.72 0.35 -14.18
CA THR A 197 -12.32 0.55 -13.79
C THR A 197 -11.71 1.79 -14.44
N SER A 198 -12.51 2.64 -15.09
CA SER A 198 -12.00 3.82 -15.81
C SER A 198 -11.22 4.82 -14.95
N GLN A 199 -11.37 4.75 -13.63
CA GLN A 199 -10.63 5.58 -12.67
C GLN A 199 -9.39 4.88 -12.10
N TRP A 200 -9.15 3.62 -12.47
CA TRP A 200 -7.96 2.92 -12.04
C TRP A 200 -6.74 3.43 -12.78
N GLY A 201 -5.61 3.45 -12.11
CA GLY A 201 -4.37 3.92 -12.70
C GLY A 201 -3.16 3.33 -12.02
N ALA A 202 -2.14 3.07 -12.82
CA ALA A 202 -0.84 2.62 -12.36
C ALA A 202 0.01 3.84 -11.98
N ALA A 203 0.43 3.92 -10.71
CA ALA A 203 1.25 5.03 -10.25
C ALA A 203 2.14 4.66 -9.06
N ILE A 204 3.19 5.44 -8.87
CA ILE A 204 4.09 5.40 -7.72
C ILE A 204 4.00 6.74 -6.99
N ALA A 205 3.76 6.70 -5.68
CA ALA A 205 3.85 7.88 -4.84
C ALA A 205 5.31 8.13 -4.43
N VAL A 206 5.82 9.32 -4.73
CA VAL A 206 7.16 9.77 -4.31
C VAL A 206 6.99 10.89 -3.30
N VAL A 207 7.67 10.77 -2.15
CA VAL A 207 7.67 11.79 -1.10
C VAL A 207 9.10 12.18 -0.77
N ASP A 208 9.40 13.45 -0.96
CA ASP A 208 10.68 14.06 -0.61
C ASP A 208 10.54 14.76 0.75
N MET A 209 11.39 14.40 1.73
CA MET A 209 11.42 15.07 3.03
C MET A 209 12.20 16.37 2.93
N VAL A 210 11.54 17.48 3.29
CA VAL A 210 12.13 18.83 3.23
C VAL A 210 12.84 19.14 4.54
N ARG A 211 14.15 19.42 4.47
CA ARG A 211 14.99 19.71 5.66
C ARG A 211 14.69 21.06 6.29
N ASP A 212 14.30 22.06 5.48
CA ASP A 212 13.95 23.40 5.97
C ASP A 212 12.54 23.80 5.47
N PRO A 213 11.53 23.66 6.31
CA PRO A 213 10.16 23.99 5.93
C PRO A 213 9.87 25.50 5.90
N SER A 214 10.84 26.36 6.31
CA SER A 214 10.56 27.78 6.56
C SER A 214 10.32 28.61 5.30
N HIS A 215 10.83 28.22 4.15
CA HIS A 215 10.86 29.10 2.96
C HIS A 215 9.93 28.74 1.79
N ARG A 216 9.53 27.50 1.57
CA ARG A 216 8.77 27.13 0.35
C ARG A 216 7.43 26.43 0.59
N ASN A 217 7.25 25.70 1.68
CA ASN A 217 6.15 24.75 1.84
C ASN A 217 5.13 25.13 2.91
N ARG A 218 5.02 26.39 3.31
CA ARG A 218 4.06 26.87 4.32
C ARG A 218 4.01 25.98 5.58
N GLY A 219 5.18 25.55 6.08
CA GLY A 219 5.32 24.66 7.24
C GLY A 219 5.22 23.16 6.95
N ARG A 220 5.04 22.74 5.71
CA ARG A 220 5.12 21.32 5.32
C ARG A 220 6.56 20.83 5.34
N GLN A 221 6.78 19.65 5.93
CA GLN A 221 8.07 18.97 5.96
C GLN A 221 8.25 17.95 4.84
N TRP A 222 7.43 18.03 3.79
CA TRP A 222 7.41 17.10 2.67
C TRP A 222 6.90 17.77 1.39
N GLU A 223 7.37 17.24 0.28
CA GLU A 223 6.79 17.42 -1.05
C GLU A 223 6.41 16.03 -1.58
N ALA A 224 5.25 15.92 -2.23
CA ALA A 224 4.79 14.64 -2.75
C ALA A 224 4.24 14.78 -4.17
N ARG A 225 4.44 13.74 -4.98
CA ARG A 225 3.93 13.64 -6.34
C ARG A 225 3.57 12.19 -6.67
N LEU A 226 2.71 12.01 -7.66
CA LEU A 226 2.51 10.74 -8.33
C LEU A 226 3.35 10.70 -9.61
N ILE A 227 4.01 9.57 -9.82
CA ILE A 227 4.59 9.21 -11.12
C ILE A 227 3.65 8.20 -11.73
N GLN A 228 2.93 8.59 -12.76
CA GLN A 228 2.10 7.66 -13.52
C GLN A 228 3.01 6.72 -14.32
N MET A 229 2.61 5.47 -14.36
CA MET A 229 3.31 4.45 -15.16
C MET A 229 2.46 4.19 -16.41
N ASP A 230 3.10 4.21 -17.55
CA ASP A 230 2.47 3.80 -18.82
C ASP A 230 2.20 2.29 -18.77
N GLU A 231 1.12 1.86 -19.41
CA GLU A 231 0.73 0.46 -19.54
C GLU A 231 1.73 -0.35 -20.37
#